data_8689c6289d48a9628a515e9cc122b835
#
_entry.id   8689c6289d48a9628a515e9cc122b835
#
_cell.length_a   1.000
_cell.length_b   1.000
_cell.length_c   1.000
_cell.angle_alpha   90.00
_cell.angle_beta   90.00
_cell.angle_gamma   90.00
#
_symmetry.space_group_name_H-M   'P 1'
#
loop_
_entity.id
_entity.type
_entity.pdbx_description
1 polymer ?
#
loop_
_entity_poly.entity_id
_entity_poly.type
_entity_poly.pdbx_seq_one_letter_code
_entity_poly.pdbx_strand_id
1 'polypeptide(L)'
;VIIKKILEKWDIILDIAIIGSGMAGLAAARILKDAGHTITIFEALPGRGMDSHSIEFDGGIIDAPLRVMNPHLWKNTLSLAAHLGIKTFPVRTYMSCSWLFEDRTETWLTTSRSRIGNFPIINNRKGIQQYGWRLVKGMLQLKTAIHQFFKSKNQDITLAEFINQNDIEEVFWHGVVMPVLYTICTCNPKTIGDWPAKNLLEFLRHLTDGDMLLRMKGGTPAFVDSLIKGIDIHSGSAIKKVELQGEKVLVENEKGDQGTFDRVIVATPTSKLEEFLNPEQFAEDMNLLKQFRFEQGDLVIHTDATVMPPRRKDWSVLSYMMDRKFTRQQFTVWMNAVEPHW
;
A
#
# COMPACT_ATOMS: atom_id res chain seq x y z
N VAL A 1 8.07 18.19 12.14
CA VAL A 1 9.30 19.01 12.04
C VAL A 1 9.61 19.34 10.58
N ILE A 2 9.45 18.40 9.63
CA ILE A 2 9.73 18.66 8.20
C ILE A 2 8.70 19.62 7.59
N ILE A 3 7.41 19.44 7.87
CA ILE A 3 6.31 20.28 7.38
C ILE A 3 6.52 21.74 7.82
N LYS A 4 6.90 21.98 9.07
CA LYS A 4 7.14 23.34 9.61
C LYS A 4 8.30 24.06 8.91
N LYS A 5 9.36 23.35 8.51
CA LYS A 5 10.49 23.91 7.76
C LYS A 5 10.16 24.28 6.30
N ILE A 6 9.19 23.60 5.69
CA ILE A 6 8.74 23.87 4.31
C ILE A 6 7.86 25.12 4.29
N LEU A 7 7.06 25.34 5.33
CA LEU A 7 6.11 26.45 5.43
C LEU A 7 6.74 27.83 5.69
N GLU A 8 8.00 27.90 6.13
CA GLU A 8 8.64 29.17 6.56
C GLU A 8 9.42 29.94 5.46
N LYS A 9 9.34 29.55 4.17
CA LYS A 9 10.32 30.00 3.15
C LYS A 9 9.80 30.56 1.84
N TRP A 10 8.51 30.81 1.67
CA TRP A 10 8.01 31.29 0.37
C TRP A 10 7.53 32.74 0.45
N ASP A 11 8.32 33.66 -0.07
CA ASP A 11 7.96 35.09 -0.19
C ASP A 11 6.98 35.38 -1.35
N ILE A 12 6.72 34.36 -2.21
CA ILE A 12 5.90 34.49 -3.41
C ILE A 12 4.76 33.48 -3.38
N ILE A 13 3.53 33.98 -3.54
CA ILE A 13 2.34 33.12 -3.74
C ILE A 13 2.35 32.63 -5.19
N LEU A 14 2.34 31.31 -5.38
CA LEU A 14 2.29 30.65 -6.68
C LEU A 14 0.90 30.08 -6.94
N ASP A 15 0.51 30.07 -8.22
CA ASP A 15 -0.63 29.32 -8.73
C ASP A 15 -0.15 27.96 -9.25
N ILE A 16 -0.59 26.88 -8.61
CA ILE A 16 -0.04 25.55 -8.84
C ILE A 16 -1.15 24.57 -9.22
N ALA A 17 -0.99 23.95 -10.39
CA ALA A 17 -1.83 22.82 -10.78
C ALA A 17 -1.25 21.50 -10.26
N ILE A 18 -2.12 20.60 -9.82
CA ILE A 18 -1.78 19.23 -9.42
C ILE A 18 -2.61 18.27 -10.26
N ILE A 19 -1.93 17.38 -10.99
CA ILE A 19 -2.57 16.41 -11.84
C ILE A 19 -2.59 15.06 -11.13
N GLY A 20 -3.78 14.61 -10.74
CA GLY A 20 -4.03 13.39 -9.96
C GLY A 20 -4.28 13.67 -8.49
N SER A 21 -5.38 13.17 -7.97
CA SER A 21 -5.81 13.27 -6.57
C SER A 21 -5.59 11.97 -5.78
N GLY A 22 -4.56 11.23 -6.13
CA GLY A 22 -4.02 10.16 -5.30
C GLY A 22 -3.36 10.70 -4.02
N MET A 23 -2.84 9.82 -3.16
CA MET A 23 -2.19 10.20 -1.89
C MET A 23 -1.11 11.26 -2.08
N ALA A 24 -0.25 11.11 -3.09
CA ALA A 24 0.86 12.03 -3.35
C ALA A 24 0.34 13.42 -3.75
N GLY A 25 -0.63 13.48 -4.68
CA GLY A 25 -1.22 14.74 -5.13
C GLY A 25 -1.97 15.47 -4.03
N LEU A 26 -2.80 14.77 -3.25
CA LEU A 26 -3.54 15.37 -2.14
C LEU A 26 -2.62 15.85 -1.01
N ALA A 27 -1.55 15.10 -0.70
CA ALA A 27 -0.56 15.52 0.30
C ALA A 27 0.20 16.77 -0.16
N ALA A 28 0.63 16.81 -1.42
CA ALA A 28 1.27 17.99 -2.01
C ALA A 28 0.34 19.19 -1.99
N ALA A 29 -0.92 18.99 -2.43
CA ALA A 29 -1.95 20.02 -2.42
C ALA A 29 -2.15 20.64 -1.03
N ARG A 30 -2.30 19.81 -0.01
CA ARG A 30 -2.51 20.26 1.36
C ARG A 30 -1.32 21.04 1.90
N ILE A 31 -0.12 20.50 1.75
CA ILE A 31 1.12 21.14 2.24
C ILE A 31 1.32 22.50 1.57
N LEU A 32 1.14 22.58 0.26
CA LEU A 32 1.30 23.83 -0.51
C LEU A 32 0.19 24.85 -0.20
N LYS A 33 -1.05 24.38 -0.01
CA LYS A 33 -2.16 25.24 0.42
C LYS A 33 -1.89 25.85 1.79
N ASP A 34 -1.39 25.04 2.73
CA ASP A 34 -1.03 25.52 4.09
C ASP A 34 0.19 26.47 4.06
N ALA A 35 1.02 26.39 3.02
CA ALA A 35 2.11 27.33 2.74
C ALA A 35 1.63 28.64 2.10
N GLY A 36 0.34 28.78 1.78
CA GLY A 36 -0.26 30.00 1.24
C GLY A 36 -0.38 30.05 -0.28
N HIS A 37 -0.05 28.98 -1.00
CA HIS A 37 -0.19 28.93 -2.46
C HIS A 37 -1.66 28.72 -2.90
N THR A 38 -1.96 29.12 -4.12
CA THR A 38 -3.23 28.81 -4.79
C THR A 38 -3.10 27.44 -5.46
N ILE A 39 -4.03 26.53 -5.18
CA ILE A 39 -3.96 25.13 -5.64
C ILE A 39 -5.21 24.76 -6.40
N THR A 40 -5.03 24.22 -7.60
CA THR A 40 -6.08 23.57 -8.40
C THR A 40 -5.69 22.12 -8.66
N ILE A 41 -6.57 21.17 -8.34
CA ILE A 41 -6.37 19.74 -8.59
C ILE A 41 -7.22 19.31 -9.78
N PHE A 42 -6.62 18.56 -10.69
CA PHE A 42 -7.30 17.87 -11.80
C PHE A 42 -7.27 16.37 -11.56
N GLU A 43 -8.46 15.75 -11.56
CA GLU A 43 -8.64 14.32 -11.37
C GLU A 43 -9.42 13.73 -12.55
N ALA A 44 -8.86 12.67 -13.16
CA ALA A 44 -9.48 12.01 -14.31
C ALA A 44 -10.78 11.26 -13.94
N LEU A 45 -10.82 10.66 -12.76
CA LEU A 45 -11.99 9.94 -12.27
C LEU A 45 -13.10 10.89 -11.83
N PRO A 46 -14.37 10.46 -11.85
CA PRO A 46 -15.49 11.29 -11.39
C PRO A 46 -15.50 11.53 -9.88
N GLY A 47 -14.74 10.74 -9.11
CA GLY A 47 -14.55 10.90 -7.67
C GLY A 47 -13.36 11.77 -7.31
N ARG A 48 -12.80 11.54 -6.12
CA ARG A 48 -11.66 12.29 -5.58
C ARG A 48 -10.37 11.45 -5.55
N GLY A 49 -10.17 10.61 -6.57
CA GLY A 49 -8.99 9.79 -6.76
C GLY A 49 -8.73 8.81 -5.62
N MET A 50 -8.11 9.25 -4.54
CA MET A 50 -7.69 8.38 -3.44
C MET A 50 -8.85 7.62 -2.77
N ASP A 51 -10.05 8.19 -2.69
CA ASP A 51 -11.24 7.56 -2.08
C ASP A 51 -12.22 6.98 -3.10
N SER A 52 -11.88 6.99 -4.39
CA SER A 52 -12.75 6.45 -5.45
C SER A 52 -13.07 4.96 -5.28
N HIS A 53 -12.26 4.25 -4.52
CA HIS A 53 -12.44 2.83 -4.22
C HIS A 53 -12.85 2.59 -2.75
N SER A 54 -13.29 3.63 -2.04
CA SER A 54 -13.94 3.48 -0.73
C SER A 54 -15.43 3.31 -0.95
N ILE A 55 -16.00 2.27 -0.34
CA ILE A 55 -17.39 1.89 -0.50
C ILE A 55 -18.08 2.04 0.86
N GLU A 56 -19.21 2.73 0.89
CA GLU A 56 -20.07 2.73 2.06
C GLU A 56 -20.98 1.50 2.00
N PHE A 57 -20.95 0.69 3.04
CA PHE A 57 -21.73 -0.53 3.14
C PHE A 57 -22.21 -0.70 4.59
N ASP A 58 -23.53 -0.88 4.78
CA ASP A 58 -24.17 -1.11 6.08
C ASP A 58 -23.68 -0.16 7.19
N GLY A 59 -23.52 1.14 6.85
CA GLY A 59 -23.07 2.20 7.75
C GLY A 59 -21.57 2.22 8.06
N GLY A 60 -20.78 1.28 7.53
CA GLY A 60 -19.32 1.25 7.63
C GLY A 60 -18.64 1.65 6.32
N ILE A 61 -17.33 1.90 6.38
CA ILE A 61 -16.51 2.26 5.22
C ILE A 61 -15.55 1.11 4.89
N ILE A 62 -15.67 0.59 3.68
CA ILE A 62 -14.73 -0.38 3.12
C ILE A 62 -13.73 0.37 2.24
N ASP A 63 -12.49 0.45 2.68
CA ASP A 63 -11.39 0.91 1.83
C ASP A 63 -10.87 -0.26 0.97
N ALA A 64 -10.91 -0.12 -0.34
CA ALA A 64 -10.40 -1.10 -1.28
C ALA A 64 -9.17 -0.54 -2.03
N PRO A 65 -7.98 -1.10 -1.81
CA PRO A 65 -7.62 -2.15 -0.85
C PRO A 65 -7.66 -1.68 0.62
N LEU A 66 -7.70 -2.63 1.55
CA LEU A 66 -7.60 -2.34 2.99
C LEU A 66 -6.33 -1.53 3.30
N ARG A 67 -6.52 -0.38 3.93
CA ARG A 67 -5.41 0.50 4.33
C ARG A 67 -5.10 0.32 5.81
N VAL A 68 -4.03 -0.43 6.08
CA VAL A 68 -3.43 -0.57 7.40
C VAL A 68 -2.00 -0.04 7.35
N MET A 69 -1.60 0.72 8.36
CA MET A 69 -0.36 1.47 8.34
C MET A 69 0.54 1.05 9.50
N ASN A 70 1.76 0.63 9.18
CA ASN A 70 2.81 0.47 10.16
C ASN A 70 3.35 1.86 10.55
N PRO A 71 3.44 2.22 11.84
CA PRO A 71 3.87 3.55 12.27
C PRO A 71 5.27 3.96 11.80
N HIS A 72 6.18 3.01 11.64
CA HIS A 72 7.54 3.27 11.19
C HIS A 72 7.61 3.51 9.68
N LEU A 73 6.87 2.71 8.89
CA LEU A 73 6.88 2.77 7.43
C LEU A 73 5.98 3.90 6.89
N TRP A 74 4.87 4.18 7.57
CA TRP A 74 3.89 5.20 7.15
C TRP A 74 3.99 6.51 7.94
N LYS A 75 5.18 6.80 8.47
CA LYS A 75 5.44 7.94 9.35
C LYS A 75 4.93 9.27 8.80
N ASN A 76 5.19 9.56 7.53
CA ASN A 76 4.81 10.83 6.90
C ASN A 76 3.28 10.93 6.75
N THR A 77 2.62 9.87 6.30
CA THR A 77 1.15 9.81 6.16
C THR A 77 0.46 9.97 7.52
N LEU A 78 0.95 9.26 8.53
CA LEU A 78 0.39 9.37 9.89
C LEU A 78 0.64 10.75 10.52
N SER A 79 1.79 11.37 10.24
CA SER A 79 2.07 12.74 10.69
C SER A 79 1.14 13.75 10.01
N LEU A 80 0.87 13.58 8.73
CA LEU A 80 -0.08 14.44 8.00
C LEU A 80 -1.50 14.23 8.52
N ALA A 81 -1.92 13.00 8.75
CA ALA A 81 -3.23 12.70 9.32
C ALA A 81 -3.39 13.33 10.71
N ALA A 82 -2.37 13.23 11.57
CA ALA A 82 -2.38 13.84 12.89
C ALA A 82 -2.43 15.39 12.82
N HIS A 83 -1.69 16.01 11.89
CA HIS A 83 -1.74 17.45 11.62
C HIS A 83 -3.15 17.92 11.25
N LEU A 84 -3.88 17.10 10.51
CA LEU A 84 -5.26 17.38 10.10
C LEU A 84 -6.32 16.95 11.14
N GLY A 85 -5.90 16.50 12.33
CA GLY A 85 -6.81 16.08 13.39
C GLY A 85 -7.48 14.71 13.16
N ILE A 86 -7.02 13.93 12.18
CA ILE A 86 -7.53 12.59 11.92
C ILE A 86 -7.03 11.63 13.01
N LYS A 87 -7.96 11.02 13.72
CA LYS A 87 -7.67 10.02 14.74
C LYS A 87 -7.38 8.67 14.10
N THR A 88 -6.46 7.94 14.69
CA THR A 88 -6.16 6.55 14.32
C THR A 88 -6.57 5.59 15.45
N PHE A 89 -6.77 4.33 15.10
CA PHE A 89 -7.02 3.26 16.05
C PHE A 89 -6.20 2.02 15.69
N PRO A 90 -5.80 1.22 16.70
CA PRO A 90 -5.01 0.03 16.47
C PRO A 90 -5.86 -1.09 15.87
N VAL A 91 -5.29 -1.78 14.89
CA VAL A 91 -5.87 -3.00 14.32
C VAL A 91 -4.85 -4.12 14.36
N ARG A 92 -5.34 -5.35 14.38
CA ARG A 92 -4.52 -6.54 14.38
C ARG A 92 -4.86 -7.39 13.19
N THR A 93 -3.87 -7.58 12.34
CA THR A 93 -4.00 -8.37 11.12
C THR A 93 -3.48 -9.79 11.37
N TYR A 94 -4.20 -10.55 12.21
CA TYR A 94 -3.93 -11.98 12.33
C TYR A 94 -4.20 -12.67 11.00
N MET A 95 -3.50 -13.79 10.81
CA MET A 95 -3.58 -14.57 9.58
C MET A 95 -3.99 -16.00 9.83
N SER A 96 -4.64 -16.60 8.84
CA SER A 96 -4.83 -18.02 8.71
C SER A 96 -4.28 -18.52 7.38
N CYS A 97 -3.66 -19.69 7.39
CA CYS A 97 -3.18 -20.35 6.19
C CYS A 97 -3.81 -21.73 6.07
N SER A 98 -4.31 -22.02 4.88
CA SER A 98 -5.00 -23.27 4.59
C SER A 98 -4.44 -23.91 3.33
N TRP A 99 -4.39 -25.25 3.33
CA TRP A 99 -4.10 -26.04 2.15
C TRP A 99 -5.36 -26.20 1.31
N LEU A 100 -5.27 -25.93 0.01
CA LEU A 100 -6.29 -26.22 -0.98
C LEU A 100 -6.02 -27.63 -1.54
N PHE A 101 -7.01 -28.51 -1.41
CA PHE A 101 -7.10 -29.77 -2.11
C PHE A 101 -8.22 -29.70 -3.15
N GLU A 102 -8.38 -30.69 -3.97
CA GLU A 102 -9.44 -30.72 -5.00
C GLU A 102 -10.84 -30.76 -4.36
N ASP A 103 -10.98 -31.46 -3.24
CA ASP A 103 -12.25 -31.76 -2.57
C ASP A 103 -12.44 -31.02 -1.23
N ARG A 104 -11.39 -30.42 -0.68
CA ARG A 104 -11.44 -29.81 0.65
C ARG A 104 -10.39 -28.72 0.86
N THR A 105 -10.61 -27.95 1.92
CA THR A 105 -9.63 -27.01 2.46
C THR A 105 -9.26 -27.39 3.89
N GLU A 106 -7.99 -27.37 4.25
CA GLU A 106 -7.51 -27.70 5.58
C GLU A 106 -6.65 -26.55 6.15
N THR A 107 -7.13 -25.93 7.23
CA THR A 107 -6.36 -24.88 7.92
C THR A 107 -5.23 -25.48 8.75
N TRP A 108 -4.01 -25.11 8.43
CA TRP A 108 -2.81 -25.62 9.09
C TRP A 108 -2.11 -24.56 9.95
N LEU A 109 -2.38 -23.29 9.76
CA LEU A 109 -1.85 -22.19 10.56
C LEU A 109 -2.96 -21.19 10.88
N THR A 110 -3.09 -20.82 12.14
CA THR A 110 -3.81 -19.62 12.59
C THR A 110 -2.93 -18.88 13.59
N THR A 111 -2.89 -17.56 13.48
CA THR A 111 -2.19 -16.72 14.44
C THR A 111 -3.17 -16.01 15.35
N SER A 112 -2.75 -15.76 16.58
CA SER A 112 -3.49 -14.96 17.54
C SER A 112 -2.51 -14.18 18.41
N ARG A 113 -3.04 -13.29 19.26
CA ARG A 113 -2.20 -12.57 20.21
C ARG A 113 -1.71 -13.48 21.31
N SER A 114 -0.42 -13.37 21.64
CA SER A 114 0.08 -13.90 22.92
C SER A 114 -0.63 -13.21 24.10
N ARG A 115 -0.84 -13.93 25.19
CA ARG A 115 -1.32 -13.36 26.46
C ARG A 115 -0.28 -12.48 27.13
N ILE A 116 1.00 -12.69 26.79
CA ILE A 116 2.15 -11.96 27.32
C ILE A 116 2.84 -11.29 26.13
N GLY A 117 2.69 -9.98 26.00
CA GLY A 117 3.25 -9.19 24.90
C GLY A 117 2.37 -9.16 23.63
N ASN A 118 2.87 -8.52 22.58
CA ASN A 118 2.15 -8.30 21.31
C ASN A 118 2.53 -9.30 20.20
N PHE A 119 3.28 -10.35 20.52
CA PHE A 119 3.75 -11.30 19.52
C PHE A 119 2.61 -12.15 18.99
N PRO A 120 2.53 -12.36 17.68
CA PRO A 120 1.63 -13.35 17.11
C PRO A 120 2.10 -14.76 17.52
N ILE A 121 1.18 -15.56 18.01
CA ILE A 121 1.42 -16.97 18.35
C ILE A 121 0.58 -17.84 17.43
N ILE A 122 1.07 -19.05 17.16
CA ILE A 122 0.31 -20.07 16.45
C ILE A 122 -0.77 -20.61 17.39
N ASN A 123 -2.02 -20.57 16.95
CA ASN A 123 -3.19 -20.97 17.75
C ASN A 123 -3.83 -22.28 17.22
N ASN A 124 -3.19 -23.00 16.33
CA ASN A 124 -3.69 -24.25 15.78
C ASN A 124 -2.85 -25.42 16.26
N ARG A 125 -3.43 -26.28 17.13
CA ARG A 125 -2.72 -27.43 17.70
C ARG A 125 -2.18 -28.39 16.64
N LYS A 126 -2.95 -28.71 15.59
CA LYS A 126 -2.49 -29.57 14.49
C LYS A 126 -1.33 -28.91 13.74
N GLY A 127 -1.44 -27.62 13.43
CA GLY A 127 -0.38 -26.85 12.78
C GLY A 127 0.90 -26.80 13.61
N ILE A 128 0.78 -26.62 14.95
CA ILE A 128 1.94 -26.66 15.84
C ILE A 128 2.63 -28.04 15.78
N GLN A 129 1.87 -29.12 15.86
CA GLN A 129 2.42 -30.47 15.85
C GLN A 129 3.09 -30.81 14.51
N GLN A 130 2.51 -30.39 13.40
CA GLN A 130 2.98 -30.74 12.06
C GLN A 130 4.05 -29.79 11.51
N TYR A 131 3.92 -28.49 11.77
CA TYR A 131 4.75 -27.45 11.16
C TYR A 131 5.50 -26.58 12.18
N GLY A 132 5.18 -26.67 13.48
CA GLY A 132 5.69 -25.73 14.49
C GLY A 132 7.21 -25.58 14.46
N TRP A 133 7.95 -26.70 14.41
CA TRP A 133 9.41 -26.68 14.33
C TRP A 133 9.90 -26.05 13.02
N ARG A 134 9.28 -26.40 11.88
CA ARG A 134 9.63 -25.86 10.56
C ARG A 134 9.44 -24.34 10.51
N LEU A 135 8.34 -23.85 11.10
CA LEU A 135 8.05 -22.40 11.17
C LEU A 135 9.05 -21.65 12.07
N VAL A 136 9.39 -22.23 13.23
CA VAL A 136 10.40 -21.66 14.13
C VAL A 136 11.76 -21.64 13.46
N LYS A 137 12.17 -22.76 12.84
CA LYS A 137 13.43 -22.86 12.10
C LYS A 137 13.49 -21.79 11.01
N GLY A 138 12.47 -21.69 10.15
CA GLY A 138 12.42 -20.73 9.06
C GLY A 138 12.46 -19.29 9.53
N MET A 139 11.75 -18.97 10.63
CA MET A 139 11.80 -17.65 11.24
C MET A 139 13.21 -17.28 11.73
N LEU A 140 13.90 -18.20 12.40
CA LEU A 140 15.26 -17.97 12.88
C LEU A 140 16.24 -17.83 11.72
N GLN A 141 16.13 -18.67 10.68
CA GLN A 141 16.92 -18.58 9.46
C GLN A 141 16.72 -17.23 8.77
N LEU A 142 15.46 -16.79 8.58
CA LEU A 142 15.16 -15.49 7.98
C LEU A 142 15.72 -14.32 8.80
N LYS A 143 15.52 -14.31 10.13
CA LYS A 143 16.07 -13.25 11.00
C LYS A 143 17.59 -13.19 10.90
N THR A 144 18.27 -14.33 10.90
CA THR A 144 19.72 -14.39 10.75
C THR A 144 20.17 -13.88 9.39
N ALA A 145 19.51 -14.33 8.32
CA ALA A 145 19.80 -13.90 6.94
C ALA A 145 19.61 -12.39 6.76
N ILE A 146 18.50 -11.83 7.25
CA ILE A 146 18.23 -10.38 7.23
C ILE A 146 19.35 -9.62 7.99
N HIS A 147 19.72 -10.08 9.17
CA HIS A 147 20.76 -9.45 9.96
C HIS A 147 22.11 -9.46 9.24
N GLN A 148 22.49 -10.58 8.63
CA GLN A 148 23.71 -10.70 7.84
C GLN A 148 23.66 -9.81 6.60
N PHE A 149 22.53 -9.77 5.90
CA PHE A 149 22.33 -8.92 4.73
C PHE A 149 22.59 -7.44 5.04
N PHE A 150 21.99 -6.91 6.11
CA PHE A 150 22.18 -5.50 6.48
C PHE A 150 23.58 -5.18 7.04
N LYS A 151 24.37 -6.19 7.43
CA LYS A 151 25.78 -6.04 7.78
C LYS A 151 26.72 -6.16 6.57
N SER A 152 26.24 -6.74 5.48
CA SER A 152 27.06 -6.92 4.28
C SER A 152 27.29 -5.59 3.55
N LYS A 153 28.37 -5.49 2.79
CA LYS A 153 28.65 -4.36 1.92
C LYS A 153 27.85 -4.41 0.62
N ASN A 154 27.48 -5.63 0.18
CA ASN A 154 26.67 -5.83 -1.02
C ASN A 154 25.21 -6.00 -0.62
N GLN A 155 24.41 -4.95 -0.82
CA GLN A 155 22.97 -4.93 -0.59
C GLN A 155 22.18 -4.69 -1.89
N ASP A 156 22.89 -4.61 -3.00
CA ASP A 156 22.31 -4.40 -4.33
C ASP A 156 22.07 -5.75 -5.03
N ILE A 157 21.13 -6.51 -4.45
CA ILE A 157 20.68 -7.79 -4.99
C ILE A 157 19.15 -7.85 -4.97
N THR A 158 18.60 -8.69 -5.83
CA THR A 158 17.16 -8.96 -5.88
C THR A 158 16.70 -9.87 -4.72
N LEU A 159 15.38 -9.90 -4.45
CA LEU A 159 14.84 -10.83 -3.46
C LEU A 159 15.09 -12.29 -3.86
N ALA A 160 14.99 -12.62 -5.14
CA ALA A 160 15.27 -13.97 -5.65
C ALA A 160 16.72 -14.38 -5.37
N GLU A 161 17.70 -13.49 -5.63
CA GLU A 161 19.10 -13.74 -5.31
C GLU A 161 19.33 -13.90 -3.82
N PHE A 162 18.68 -13.06 -2.99
CA PHE A 162 18.75 -13.20 -1.54
C PHE A 162 18.26 -14.58 -1.08
N ILE A 163 17.14 -15.06 -1.60
CA ILE A 163 16.58 -16.38 -1.22
C ILE A 163 17.50 -17.51 -1.69
N ASN A 164 18.03 -17.42 -2.91
CA ASN A 164 18.94 -18.43 -3.44
C ASN A 164 20.25 -18.54 -2.65
N GLN A 165 20.68 -17.46 -2.00
CA GLN A 165 21.88 -17.42 -1.16
C GLN A 165 21.65 -17.90 0.27
N ASN A 166 20.39 -18.09 0.69
CA ASN A 166 20.03 -18.41 2.06
C ASN A 166 19.10 -19.65 2.11
N ASP A 167 19.48 -20.62 2.95
CA ASP A 167 18.65 -21.81 3.19
C ASP A 167 17.53 -21.47 4.18
N ILE A 168 16.38 -20.96 3.65
CA ILE A 168 15.20 -20.66 4.46
C ILE A 168 14.19 -21.78 4.28
N GLU A 169 13.62 -22.25 5.39
CA GLU A 169 12.66 -23.34 5.41
C GLU A 169 11.48 -23.06 4.47
N GLU A 170 11.22 -23.98 3.55
CA GLU A 170 10.30 -23.81 2.41
C GLU A 170 8.86 -23.49 2.84
N VAL A 171 8.30 -24.23 3.81
CA VAL A 171 6.93 -23.99 4.28
C VAL A 171 6.80 -22.63 4.97
N PHE A 172 7.84 -22.19 5.66
CA PHE A 172 7.84 -20.86 6.25
C PHE A 172 7.94 -19.76 5.17
N TRP A 173 8.85 -19.90 4.21
CA TRP A 173 9.02 -18.92 3.16
C TRP A 173 7.79 -18.81 2.26
N HIS A 174 7.40 -19.91 1.61
CA HIS A 174 6.29 -19.92 0.65
C HIS A 174 4.90 -19.95 1.29
N GLY A 175 4.78 -20.50 2.50
CA GLY A 175 3.50 -20.63 3.19
C GLY A 175 3.15 -19.46 4.11
N VAL A 176 4.13 -18.64 4.53
CA VAL A 176 3.91 -17.53 5.46
C VAL A 176 4.44 -16.21 4.89
N VAL A 177 5.72 -16.15 4.49
CA VAL A 177 6.36 -14.88 4.10
C VAL A 177 5.85 -14.41 2.75
N MET A 178 5.88 -15.26 1.73
CA MET A 178 5.44 -14.88 0.38
C MET A 178 3.97 -14.44 0.32
N PRO A 179 3.00 -15.10 0.98
CA PRO A 179 1.62 -14.61 1.03
C PRO A 179 1.50 -13.20 1.60
N VAL A 180 2.28 -12.87 2.63
CA VAL A 180 2.30 -11.51 3.18
C VAL A 180 2.88 -10.53 2.17
N LEU A 181 3.95 -10.87 1.47
CA LEU A 181 4.53 -10.02 0.42
C LEU A 181 3.56 -9.80 -0.74
N TYR A 182 2.81 -10.84 -1.16
CA TYR A 182 1.77 -10.69 -2.19
C TYR A 182 0.69 -9.70 -1.80
N THR A 183 0.27 -9.74 -0.53
CA THR A 183 -0.73 -8.81 -0.02
C THR A 183 -0.27 -7.36 -0.06
N ILE A 184 1.02 -7.14 0.16
CA ILE A 184 1.58 -5.79 0.28
C ILE A 184 2.00 -5.26 -1.09
N CYS A 185 2.67 -6.10 -1.89
CA CYS A 185 3.21 -5.70 -3.19
C CYS A 185 2.14 -5.75 -4.29
N THR A 186 1.05 -6.52 -4.09
CA THR A 186 -0.02 -6.72 -5.09
C THR A 186 0.49 -7.13 -6.48
N CYS A 187 1.62 -7.84 -6.53
CA CYS A 187 2.29 -8.30 -7.73
C CYS A 187 2.42 -9.83 -7.73
N ASN A 188 2.72 -10.40 -8.89
CA ASN A 188 2.99 -11.84 -8.99
C ASN A 188 4.35 -12.21 -8.37
N PRO A 189 4.57 -13.51 -8.03
CA PRO A 189 5.79 -13.98 -7.36
C PRO A 189 7.10 -13.62 -8.08
N LYS A 190 7.08 -13.73 -9.41
CA LYS A 190 8.28 -13.46 -10.23
C LYS A 190 8.65 -11.98 -10.14
N THR A 191 7.69 -11.09 -10.29
CA THR A 191 7.91 -9.65 -10.18
C THR A 191 8.43 -9.27 -8.79
N ILE A 192 7.87 -9.86 -7.71
CA ILE A 192 8.36 -9.63 -6.34
C ILE A 192 9.81 -10.14 -6.20
N GLY A 193 10.14 -11.26 -6.82
CA GLY A 193 11.50 -11.81 -6.84
C GLY A 193 12.51 -10.88 -7.49
N ASP A 194 12.11 -10.11 -8.49
CA ASP A 194 12.97 -9.15 -9.20
C ASP A 194 13.18 -7.82 -8.43
N TRP A 195 12.43 -7.59 -7.35
CA TRP A 195 12.56 -6.36 -6.58
C TRP A 195 13.85 -6.32 -5.75
N PRO A 196 14.39 -5.11 -5.48
CA PRO A 196 15.54 -4.96 -4.59
C PRO A 196 15.26 -5.57 -3.21
N ALA A 197 16.08 -6.51 -2.79
CA ALA A 197 15.91 -7.23 -1.52
C ALA A 197 15.83 -6.28 -0.32
N LYS A 198 16.64 -5.22 -0.32
CA LYS A 198 16.76 -4.27 0.79
C LYS A 198 15.41 -3.74 1.28
N ASN A 199 14.55 -3.30 0.37
CA ASN A 199 13.27 -2.68 0.72
C ASN A 199 12.30 -3.70 1.33
N LEU A 200 12.23 -4.91 0.77
CA LEU A 200 11.36 -5.97 1.25
C LEU A 200 11.84 -6.56 2.58
N LEU A 201 13.15 -6.71 2.75
CA LEU A 201 13.74 -7.22 3.98
C LEU A 201 13.62 -6.22 5.14
N GLU A 202 13.71 -4.92 4.87
CA GLU A 202 13.44 -3.89 5.88
C GLU A 202 11.98 -3.96 6.37
N PHE A 203 11.04 -4.12 5.43
CA PHE A 203 9.63 -4.33 5.75
C PHE A 203 9.42 -5.60 6.60
N LEU A 204 9.99 -6.74 6.18
CA LEU A 204 9.88 -8.01 6.92
C LEU A 204 10.46 -7.92 8.32
N ARG A 205 11.53 -7.15 8.53
CA ARG A 205 12.10 -6.92 9.86
C ARG A 205 11.09 -6.26 10.80
N HIS A 206 10.39 -5.22 10.35
CA HIS A 206 9.36 -4.55 11.15
C HIS A 206 8.15 -5.43 11.44
N LEU A 207 7.74 -6.29 10.51
CA LEU A 207 6.66 -7.26 10.76
C LEU A 207 7.03 -8.27 11.84
N THR A 208 8.28 -8.75 11.84
CA THR A 208 8.74 -9.73 12.82
C THR A 208 8.93 -9.16 14.21
N ASP A 209 9.04 -7.83 14.35
CA ASP A 209 9.17 -7.14 15.63
C ASP A 209 7.82 -6.92 16.34
N GLY A 210 6.71 -7.26 15.66
CA GLY A 210 5.37 -7.26 16.26
C GLY A 210 4.73 -5.88 16.36
N ASP A 211 5.07 -4.97 15.46
CA ASP A 211 4.50 -3.62 15.39
C ASP A 211 2.98 -3.65 15.25
N MET A 212 2.34 -2.75 15.98
CA MET A 212 0.90 -2.57 15.89
C MET A 212 0.56 -1.76 14.63
N LEU A 213 -0.38 -2.27 13.83
CA LEU A 213 -0.89 -1.55 12.67
C LEU A 213 -2.00 -0.59 13.07
N LEU A 214 -2.11 0.51 12.34
CA LEU A 214 -3.08 1.56 12.57
C LEU A 214 -4.01 1.71 11.36
N ARG A 215 -5.27 2.06 11.63
CA ARG A 215 -6.22 2.58 10.64
C ARG A 215 -6.69 3.97 11.02
N MET A 216 -7.09 4.76 10.03
CA MET A 216 -7.70 6.07 10.23
C MET A 216 -9.19 5.90 10.56
N LYS A 217 -9.67 6.66 11.55
CA LYS A 217 -11.09 6.70 11.88
C LYS A 217 -11.85 7.40 10.77
N GLY A 218 -12.92 6.78 10.29
CA GLY A 218 -13.70 7.26 9.13
C GLY A 218 -13.09 6.89 7.78
N GLY A 219 -12.06 6.00 7.76
CA GLY A 219 -11.45 5.49 6.54
C GLY A 219 -10.74 6.54 5.68
N THR A 220 -10.50 6.19 4.43
CA THR A 220 -9.90 7.08 3.43
C THR A 220 -10.75 8.32 3.16
N PRO A 221 -12.11 8.27 3.07
CA PRO A 221 -12.92 9.46 2.80
C PRO A 221 -12.71 10.58 3.82
N ALA A 222 -12.70 10.28 5.12
CA ALA A 222 -12.49 11.29 6.16
C ALA A 222 -11.10 11.98 6.04
N PHE A 223 -10.09 11.23 5.62
CA PHE A 223 -8.77 11.79 5.37
C PHE A 223 -8.76 12.68 4.12
N VAL A 224 -9.38 12.24 3.03
CA VAL A 224 -9.53 13.03 1.79
C VAL A 224 -10.29 14.32 2.06
N ASP A 225 -11.41 14.30 2.78
CA ASP A 225 -12.17 15.49 3.17
C ASP A 225 -11.30 16.53 3.88
N SER A 226 -10.43 16.07 4.76
CA SER A 226 -9.52 16.96 5.49
C SER A 226 -8.39 17.50 4.60
N LEU A 227 -7.88 16.69 3.66
CA LEU A 227 -6.83 17.09 2.74
C LEU A 227 -7.30 18.17 1.75
N ILE A 228 -8.52 18.02 1.19
CA ILE A 228 -9.03 18.93 0.15
C ILE A 228 -9.72 20.18 0.70
N LYS A 229 -9.81 20.34 2.00
CA LYS A 229 -10.51 21.49 2.61
C LYS A 229 -9.95 22.82 2.10
N GLY A 230 -10.81 23.60 1.41
CA GLY A 230 -10.46 24.88 0.81
C GLY A 230 -9.51 24.78 -0.41
N ILE A 231 -9.47 23.65 -1.07
CA ILE A 231 -8.73 23.40 -2.31
C ILE A 231 -9.75 23.15 -3.43
N ASP A 232 -9.50 23.76 -4.58
CA ASP A 232 -10.31 23.55 -5.78
C ASP A 232 -9.93 22.21 -6.44
N ILE A 233 -10.94 21.35 -6.69
CA ILE A 233 -10.75 20.03 -7.30
C ILE A 233 -11.72 19.84 -8.47
N HIS A 234 -11.18 19.60 -9.65
CA HIS A 234 -11.91 19.32 -10.88
C HIS A 234 -11.91 17.81 -11.15
N SER A 235 -12.92 17.12 -10.60
CA SER A 235 -13.15 15.69 -10.86
C SER A 235 -13.74 15.45 -12.25
N GLY A 236 -13.46 14.28 -12.85
CA GLY A 236 -13.87 13.97 -14.24
C GLY A 236 -13.23 14.92 -15.26
N SER A 237 -12.00 15.38 -14.96
CA SER A 237 -11.24 16.34 -15.75
C SER A 237 -9.87 15.75 -16.10
N ALA A 238 -9.89 14.72 -16.94
CA ALA A 238 -8.67 14.10 -17.45
C ALA A 238 -7.84 15.12 -18.25
N ILE A 239 -6.55 15.22 -17.93
CA ILE A 239 -5.64 16.12 -18.63
C ILE A 239 -5.14 15.44 -19.90
N LYS A 240 -5.20 16.14 -21.02
CA LYS A 240 -4.69 15.69 -22.33
C LYS A 240 -3.41 16.39 -22.76
N LYS A 241 -3.08 17.53 -22.12
CA LYS A 241 -1.88 18.29 -22.50
C LYS A 241 -1.29 19.04 -21.34
N VAL A 242 0.02 18.93 -21.18
CA VAL A 242 0.86 19.77 -20.31
C VAL A 242 2.03 20.27 -21.16
N GLU A 243 2.24 21.57 -21.20
CA GLU A 243 3.23 22.20 -22.05
C GLU A 243 3.88 23.39 -21.35
N LEU A 244 5.20 23.48 -21.43
CA LEU A 244 5.95 24.63 -20.93
C LEU A 244 5.80 25.81 -21.89
N GLN A 245 5.38 26.95 -21.36
CA GLN A 245 5.23 28.22 -22.11
C GLN A 245 6.03 29.32 -21.42
N GLY A 246 7.32 29.40 -21.70
CA GLY A 246 8.25 30.29 -21.00
C GLY A 246 8.37 29.87 -19.53
N GLU A 247 8.03 30.80 -18.62
CA GLU A 247 8.07 30.54 -17.16
C GLU A 247 6.79 29.91 -16.60
N LYS A 248 5.75 29.77 -17.42
CA LYS A 248 4.45 29.22 -17.05
C LYS A 248 4.24 27.83 -17.68
N VAL A 249 3.23 27.14 -17.19
CA VAL A 249 2.83 25.83 -17.70
C VAL A 249 1.37 25.86 -18.11
N LEU A 250 1.10 25.54 -19.38
CA LEU A 250 -0.25 25.33 -19.90
C LEU A 250 -0.72 23.94 -19.53
N VAL A 251 -1.92 23.83 -18.98
CA VAL A 251 -2.64 22.58 -18.72
C VAL A 251 -3.96 22.62 -19.46
N GLU A 252 -4.26 21.58 -20.25
CA GLU A 252 -5.52 21.44 -20.98
C GLU A 252 -6.15 20.09 -20.67
N ASN A 253 -7.47 20.08 -20.39
CA ASN A 253 -8.22 18.85 -20.16
C ASN A 253 -8.85 18.32 -21.46
N GLU A 254 -9.42 17.11 -21.41
CA GLU A 254 -10.08 16.49 -22.57
C GLU A 254 -11.33 17.26 -23.07
N LYS A 255 -11.91 18.12 -22.23
CA LYS A 255 -13.06 18.96 -22.59
C LYS A 255 -12.66 20.22 -23.33
N GLY A 256 -11.37 20.51 -23.42
CA GLY A 256 -10.82 21.70 -24.04
C GLY A 256 -10.67 22.89 -23.11
N ASP A 257 -10.94 22.75 -21.80
CA ASP A 257 -10.68 23.81 -20.83
C ASP A 257 -9.17 23.92 -20.62
N GLN A 258 -8.67 25.15 -20.59
CA GLN A 258 -7.26 25.45 -20.46
C GLN A 258 -7.01 26.35 -19.24
N GLY A 259 -5.88 26.13 -18.59
CA GLY A 259 -5.37 26.99 -17.53
C GLY A 259 -3.85 27.17 -17.64
N THR A 260 -3.36 28.31 -17.19
CA THR A 260 -1.92 28.60 -17.15
C THR A 260 -1.49 28.82 -15.70
N PHE A 261 -0.51 28.04 -15.27
CA PHE A 261 -0.06 27.95 -13.89
C PHE A 261 1.43 28.32 -13.76
N ASP A 262 1.84 28.77 -12.57
CA ASP A 262 3.25 29.01 -12.28
C ASP A 262 4.03 27.69 -12.22
N ARG A 263 3.42 26.65 -11.69
CA ARG A 263 4.03 25.31 -11.57
C ARG A 263 2.96 24.24 -11.74
N VAL A 264 3.42 23.05 -12.13
CA VAL A 264 2.58 21.85 -12.22
C VAL A 264 3.26 20.72 -11.45
N ILE A 265 2.48 20.01 -10.65
CA ILE A 265 2.89 18.75 -10.00
C ILE A 265 2.13 17.62 -10.65
N VAL A 266 2.86 16.71 -11.27
CA VAL A 266 2.28 15.51 -11.86
C VAL A 266 2.34 14.40 -10.81
N ALA A 267 1.17 13.96 -10.34
CA ALA A 267 1.00 12.96 -9.29
C ALA A 267 0.15 11.76 -9.76
N THR A 268 0.30 11.43 -11.04
CA THR A 268 -0.34 10.27 -11.68
C THR A 268 0.62 9.08 -11.74
N PRO A 269 0.13 7.85 -11.99
CA PRO A 269 0.99 6.73 -12.34
C PRO A 269 1.86 7.05 -13.55
N THR A 270 3.15 6.65 -13.51
CA THR A 270 4.11 7.00 -14.58
C THR A 270 3.72 6.40 -15.93
N SER A 271 2.93 5.32 -15.96
CA SER A 271 2.37 4.72 -17.18
C SER A 271 1.39 5.64 -17.93
N LYS A 272 0.92 6.72 -17.28
CA LYS A 272 -0.04 7.68 -17.89
C LYS A 272 0.63 8.94 -18.46
N LEU A 273 1.90 9.14 -18.24
CA LEU A 273 2.59 10.40 -18.59
C LEU A 273 2.59 10.67 -20.09
N GLU A 274 2.71 9.63 -20.92
CA GLU A 274 2.70 9.75 -22.40
C GLU A 274 1.36 10.24 -22.96
N GLU A 275 0.29 10.12 -22.17
CA GLU A 275 -1.05 10.53 -22.60
C GLU A 275 -1.19 12.05 -22.65
N PHE A 276 -0.35 12.80 -21.91
CA PHE A 276 -0.52 14.25 -21.79
C PHE A 276 0.75 15.09 -21.72
N LEU A 277 1.93 14.51 -21.45
CA LEU A 277 3.20 15.27 -21.47
C LEU A 277 3.72 15.41 -22.89
N ASN A 278 4.21 16.61 -23.23
CA ASN A 278 4.87 16.83 -24.51
C ASN A 278 6.21 16.06 -24.56
N PRO A 279 6.36 15.06 -25.45
CA PRO A 279 7.57 14.23 -25.50
C PRO A 279 8.85 15.04 -25.82
N GLU A 280 8.75 16.13 -26.59
CA GLU A 280 9.90 16.96 -26.96
C GLU A 280 10.46 17.74 -25.77
N GLN A 281 9.58 18.13 -24.85
CA GLN A 281 9.97 18.92 -23.67
C GLN A 281 10.40 18.06 -22.47
N PHE A 282 9.91 16.81 -22.38
CA PHE A 282 10.07 15.94 -21.21
C PHE A 282 10.71 14.57 -21.52
N ALA A 283 11.47 14.48 -22.64
CA ALA A 283 12.03 13.22 -23.14
C ALA A 283 12.89 12.48 -22.11
N GLU A 284 13.79 13.19 -21.42
CA GLU A 284 14.70 12.59 -20.44
C GLU A 284 13.93 12.05 -19.23
N ASP A 285 13.02 12.84 -18.68
CA ASP A 285 12.18 12.46 -17.53
C ASP A 285 11.30 11.26 -17.89
N MET A 286 10.67 11.29 -19.05
CA MET A 286 9.82 10.19 -19.52
C MET A 286 10.61 8.90 -19.72
N ASN A 287 11.84 8.95 -20.27
CA ASN A 287 12.68 7.77 -20.44
C ASN A 287 13.08 7.15 -19.10
N LEU A 288 13.32 7.96 -18.08
CA LEU A 288 13.59 7.50 -16.72
C LEU A 288 12.34 6.87 -16.10
N LEU A 289 11.21 7.54 -16.19
CA LEU A 289 9.95 7.15 -15.56
C LEU A 289 9.29 5.92 -16.21
N LYS A 290 9.55 5.65 -17.49
CA LYS A 290 9.14 4.41 -18.17
C LYS A 290 9.75 3.12 -17.60
N GLN A 291 10.79 3.22 -16.82
CA GLN A 291 11.41 2.06 -16.16
C GLN A 291 10.52 1.50 -15.03
N PHE A 292 9.57 2.28 -14.50
CA PHE A 292 8.60 1.79 -13.54
C PHE A 292 7.57 0.88 -14.24
N ARG A 293 7.48 -0.34 -13.74
CA ARG A 293 6.53 -1.35 -14.25
C ARG A 293 5.29 -1.39 -13.39
N PHE A 294 4.14 -1.59 -14.03
CA PHE A 294 2.84 -1.74 -13.36
C PHE A 294 2.25 -3.10 -13.71
N GLU A 295 1.63 -3.72 -12.73
CA GLU A 295 0.82 -4.92 -12.92
C GLU A 295 -0.64 -4.59 -12.63
N GLN A 296 -1.54 -5.24 -13.38
CA GLN A 296 -2.96 -5.21 -13.09
C GLN A 296 -3.32 -6.32 -12.13
N GLY A 297 -4.19 -6.03 -11.19
CA GLY A 297 -4.76 -6.99 -10.25
C GLY A 297 -6.24 -6.70 -10.03
N ASP A 298 -7.04 -7.74 -9.93
CA ASP A 298 -8.46 -7.63 -9.62
C ASP A 298 -8.68 -7.73 -8.12
N LEU A 299 -9.46 -6.81 -7.58
CA LEU A 299 -9.93 -6.85 -6.21
C LEU A 299 -11.45 -6.95 -6.21
N VAL A 300 -11.96 -8.02 -5.62
CA VAL A 300 -13.41 -8.29 -5.56
C VAL A 300 -13.91 -8.10 -4.13
N ILE A 301 -14.96 -7.29 -3.98
CA ILE A 301 -15.66 -7.13 -2.71
C ILE A 301 -16.94 -7.96 -2.80
N HIS A 302 -17.15 -8.85 -1.83
CA HIS A 302 -18.27 -9.79 -1.81
C HIS A 302 -18.65 -10.19 -0.38
N THR A 303 -19.78 -10.84 -0.23
CA THR A 303 -20.27 -11.41 1.04
C THR A 303 -20.22 -12.94 1.08
N ASP A 304 -19.60 -13.57 0.08
CA ASP A 304 -19.50 -15.01 -0.01
C ASP A 304 -18.50 -15.57 1.03
N ALA A 305 -19.03 -16.33 1.98
CA ALA A 305 -18.23 -16.95 3.05
C ALA A 305 -17.52 -18.23 2.60
N THR A 306 -17.78 -18.76 1.41
CA THR A 306 -17.16 -20.01 0.92
C THR A 306 -15.65 -19.85 0.64
N VAL A 307 -15.20 -18.61 0.43
CA VAL A 307 -13.79 -18.26 0.25
C VAL A 307 -13.02 -18.16 1.58
N MET A 308 -13.70 -18.33 2.71
CA MET A 308 -13.09 -18.32 4.03
C MET A 308 -12.75 -19.75 4.50
N PRO A 309 -11.86 -19.91 5.51
CA PRO A 309 -11.62 -21.23 6.10
C PRO A 309 -12.93 -21.92 6.51
N PRO A 310 -13.06 -23.25 6.33
CA PRO A 310 -14.32 -23.96 6.59
C PRO A 310 -14.86 -23.81 8.02
N ARG A 311 -13.96 -23.66 8.99
CA ARG A 311 -14.35 -23.49 10.39
C ARG A 311 -14.28 -22.02 10.79
N ARG A 312 -15.38 -21.44 11.25
CA ARG A 312 -15.46 -20.03 11.69
C ARG A 312 -14.36 -19.63 12.69
N LYS A 313 -13.95 -20.52 13.57
CA LYS A 313 -12.87 -20.27 14.56
C LYS A 313 -11.49 -20.10 13.93
N ASP A 314 -11.31 -20.50 12.68
CA ASP A 314 -10.06 -20.35 11.93
C ASP A 314 -10.07 -19.08 11.07
N TRP A 315 -11.16 -18.33 11.06
CA TRP A 315 -11.24 -17.07 10.34
C TRP A 315 -10.31 -16.03 10.98
N SER A 316 -9.57 -15.36 10.15
CA SER A 316 -8.65 -14.30 10.51
C SER A 316 -8.81 -13.13 9.55
N VAL A 317 -8.31 -11.97 9.92
CA VAL A 317 -8.32 -10.79 9.03
C VAL A 317 -7.73 -11.12 7.67
N LEU A 318 -6.59 -11.81 7.67
CA LEU A 318 -5.88 -12.22 6.47
C LEU A 318 -6.00 -13.74 6.33
N SER A 319 -6.73 -14.20 5.32
CA SER A 319 -6.93 -15.63 5.05
C SER A 319 -6.24 -16.02 3.75
N TYR A 320 -5.23 -16.87 3.85
CA TYR A 320 -4.46 -17.38 2.72
C TYR A 320 -4.80 -18.85 2.47
N MET A 321 -5.11 -19.17 1.23
CA MET A 321 -5.32 -20.54 0.79
C MET A 321 -4.36 -20.86 -0.34
N MET A 322 -3.67 -21.99 -0.27
CA MET A 322 -2.63 -22.35 -1.22
C MET A 322 -2.57 -23.85 -1.44
N ASP A 323 -2.15 -24.27 -2.63
CA ASP A 323 -1.84 -25.66 -2.89
C ASP A 323 -0.49 -26.08 -2.26
N ARG A 324 -0.25 -27.39 -2.19
CA ARG A 324 0.98 -27.93 -1.59
C ARG A 324 2.26 -27.61 -2.37
N LYS A 325 2.12 -27.21 -3.63
CA LYS A 325 3.23 -26.81 -4.51
C LYS A 325 3.44 -25.30 -4.55
N PHE A 326 2.63 -24.52 -3.81
CA PHE A 326 2.63 -23.06 -3.80
C PHE A 326 2.41 -22.42 -5.18
N THR A 327 1.77 -23.14 -6.12
CA THR A 327 1.50 -22.65 -7.48
C THR A 327 0.17 -21.92 -7.59
N ARG A 328 -0.79 -22.25 -6.72
CA ARG A 328 -2.09 -21.56 -6.63
C ARG A 328 -2.21 -20.93 -5.26
N GLN A 329 -2.53 -19.65 -5.25
CA GLN A 329 -2.75 -18.91 -4.02
C GLN A 329 -4.02 -18.06 -4.14
N GLN A 330 -4.79 -18.03 -3.06
CA GLN A 330 -5.95 -17.16 -2.88
C GLN A 330 -5.75 -16.37 -1.58
N PHE A 331 -6.18 -15.13 -1.63
CA PHE A 331 -6.08 -14.22 -0.49
C PHE A 331 -7.42 -13.54 -0.27
N THR A 332 -7.90 -13.55 0.95
CA THR A 332 -9.14 -12.90 1.35
C THR A 332 -8.91 -12.06 2.59
N VAL A 333 -9.43 -10.84 2.59
CA VAL A 333 -9.47 -9.95 3.75
C VAL A 333 -10.86 -9.97 4.36
N TRP A 334 -10.95 -10.38 5.62
CA TRP A 334 -12.21 -10.31 6.37
C TRP A 334 -12.37 -8.94 7.01
N MET A 335 -13.11 -8.07 6.31
CA MET A 335 -13.25 -6.65 6.69
C MET A 335 -13.95 -6.45 8.03
N ASN A 336 -14.92 -7.30 8.40
CA ASN A 336 -15.62 -7.20 9.70
C ASN A 336 -14.67 -7.29 10.92
N ALA A 337 -13.50 -7.88 10.77
CA ALA A 337 -12.53 -7.99 11.87
C ALA A 337 -11.67 -6.72 12.07
N VAL A 338 -11.68 -5.79 11.13
CA VAL A 338 -10.86 -4.58 11.15
C VAL A 338 -11.66 -3.29 11.02
N GLU A 339 -12.94 -3.39 10.69
CA GLU A 339 -13.84 -2.25 10.66
C GLU A 339 -14.62 -2.17 11.98
N PRO A 340 -14.46 -1.11 12.78
CA PRO A 340 -15.05 -1.02 14.12
C PRO A 340 -16.56 -0.89 14.11
N HIS A 341 -17.15 -0.65 12.96
CA HIS A 341 -18.61 -0.53 12.83
C HIS A 341 -19.32 -1.89 12.89
N TRP A 342 -18.68 -2.98 12.47
CA TRP A 342 -19.25 -4.33 12.42
C TRP A 342 -18.84 -5.26 13.55
#